data_067d7113d24038341da0a24eea5dfd8a
#
_entry.id   067d7113d24038341da0a24eea5dfd8a
#
_cell.length_a   1.000
_cell.length_b   1.000
_cell.length_c   1.000
_cell.angle_alpha   90.00
_cell.angle_beta   90.00
_cell.angle_gamma   90.00
#
_symmetry.space_group_name_H-M   'P 1'
#
loop_
_entity.id
_entity.type
_entity.pdbx_description
1 polymer ?
#
loop_
_entity_poly.entity_id
_entity_poly.type
_entity_poly.pdbx_seq_one_letter_code
_entity_poly.pdbx_strand_id
1 'polypeptide(L)'
;MKIRVFIAVSLPGELKAEIGEISSSLSVQIPGVRWVPPENLHLTLKFLGDVEETIIPNIQDILNRITPRHLPIICKFSGLGIFPSPRRPKVIWLGVTEGSDQLSGLANDLSGEFTRLGFKSENRGYTPHLTLGRIKAGVGTAELRKLLRAGEENPVQCGNSTRLLKINMLLLQKSILTSKGAIYQTLSEHR
;
A
#
# COMPACT_ATOMS: atom_id res chain seq x y z
N MET A 1 -7.33 22.38 12.63
CA MET A 1 -5.91 21.94 12.42
C MET A 1 -5.87 20.95 11.28
N LYS A 2 -4.84 21.03 10.41
CA LYS A 2 -4.70 20.04 9.30
C LYS A 2 -3.91 18.84 9.74
N ILE A 3 -4.40 17.67 9.36
CA ILE A 3 -3.74 16.38 9.56
C ILE A 3 -3.66 15.61 8.24
N ARG A 4 -2.57 14.88 8.03
CA ARG A 4 -2.40 14.05 6.85
C ARG A 4 -3.03 12.69 7.07
N VAL A 5 -3.97 12.31 6.22
CA VAL A 5 -4.71 11.05 6.36
C VAL A 5 -4.77 10.24 5.07
N PHE A 6 -4.96 8.93 5.23
CA PHE A 6 -5.14 7.98 4.15
C PHE A 6 -5.98 6.80 4.61
N ILE A 7 -6.54 6.07 3.67
CA ILE A 7 -7.32 4.86 3.91
C ILE A 7 -6.46 3.66 3.56
N ALA A 8 -6.40 2.70 4.47
CA ALA A 8 -5.56 1.52 4.33
C ALA A 8 -6.19 0.25 4.91
N VAL A 9 -5.58 -0.86 4.55
CA VAL A 9 -5.78 -2.17 5.19
C VAL A 9 -4.51 -2.54 5.95
N SER A 10 -4.67 -2.93 7.21
CA SER A 10 -3.57 -3.50 7.99
C SER A 10 -3.31 -4.96 7.62
N LEU A 11 -2.06 -5.39 7.76
CA LEU A 11 -1.67 -6.77 7.59
C LEU A 11 -1.54 -7.46 8.95
N PRO A 12 -1.88 -8.75 9.07
CA PRO A 12 -1.57 -9.55 10.25
C PRO A 12 -0.06 -9.60 10.53
N GLY A 13 0.32 -9.73 11.79
CA GLY A 13 1.72 -9.75 12.21
C GLY A 13 2.57 -10.80 11.51
N GLU A 14 2.02 -12.01 11.32
CA GLU A 14 2.71 -13.09 10.61
C GLU A 14 2.98 -12.76 9.14
N LEU A 15 2.02 -12.13 8.45
CA LEU A 15 2.20 -11.70 7.07
C LEU A 15 3.20 -10.55 6.96
N LYS A 16 3.20 -9.63 7.93
CA LYS A 16 4.22 -8.57 8.03
C LYS A 16 5.62 -9.14 8.21
N ALA A 17 5.77 -10.17 9.03
CA ALA A 17 7.05 -10.86 9.25
C ALA A 17 7.55 -11.52 7.96
N GLU A 18 6.70 -12.32 7.29
CA GLU A 18 7.02 -12.96 6.02
C GLU A 18 7.46 -11.94 4.95
N ILE A 19 6.72 -10.85 4.78
CA ILE A 19 7.07 -9.79 3.83
C ILE A 19 8.33 -9.03 4.28
N GLY A 20 8.56 -8.93 5.59
CA GLY A 20 9.79 -8.38 6.16
C GLY A 20 11.02 -9.21 5.79
N GLU A 21 10.93 -10.54 5.81
CA GLU A 21 11.99 -11.45 5.36
C GLU A 21 12.29 -11.27 3.85
N ILE A 22 11.25 -11.15 3.02
CA ILE A 22 11.39 -10.83 1.61
C ILE A 22 12.14 -9.51 1.43
N SER A 23 11.73 -8.46 2.14
CA SER A 23 12.39 -7.14 2.08
C SER A 23 13.85 -7.21 2.54
N SER A 24 14.15 -8.01 3.55
CA SER A 24 15.51 -8.22 4.06
C SER A 24 16.40 -8.92 3.02
N SER A 25 15.91 -9.97 2.39
CA SER A 25 16.60 -10.67 1.30
C SER A 25 16.89 -9.73 0.12
N LEU A 26 15.92 -8.90 -0.27
CA LEU A 26 16.08 -7.93 -1.34
C LEU A 26 17.06 -6.82 -0.97
N SER A 27 17.16 -6.45 0.31
CA SER A 27 18.03 -5.38 0.77
C SER A 27 19.51 -5.66 0.56
N VAL A 28 19.91 -6.94 0.61
CA VAL A 28 21.26 -7.39 0.32
C VAL A 28 21.60 -7.21 -1.18
N GLN A 29 20.61 -7.40 -2.04
CA GLN A 29 20.78 -7.36 -3.49
C GLN A 29 20.72 -5.92 -4.05
N ILE A 30 19.99 -5.03 -3.39
CA ILE A 30 19.76 -3.66 -3.88
C ILE A 30 20.11 -2.65 -2.78
N PRO A 31 21.36 -2.22 -2.68
CA PRO A 31 21.74 -1.13 -1.79
C PRO A 31 21.10 0.19 -2.25
N GLY A 32 20.84 1.10 -1.31
CA GLY A 32 20.27 2.42 -1.61
C GLY A 32 18.74 2.48 -1.63
N VAL A 33 18.05 1.42 -1.22
CA VAL A 33 16.61 1.42 -0.98
C VAL A 33 16.34 1.69 0.52
N ARG A 34 15.40 2.60 0.80
CA ARG A 34 14.84 2.76 2.14
C ARG A 34 13.67 1.81 2.27
N TRP A 35 13.92 0.67 2.85
CA TRP A 35 12.89 -0.35 3.07
C TRP A 35 11.88 0.09 4.11
N VAL A 36 10.63 -0.35 3.92
CA VAL A 36 9.53 -0.08 4.86
C VAL A 36 9.67 -1.06 6.04
N PRO A 37 9.73 -0.57 7.28
CA PRO A 37 9.74 -1.46 8.45
C PRO A 37 8.47 -2.33 8.48
N PRO A 38 8.56 -3.60 8.93
CA PRO A 38 7.41 -4.52 8.94
C PRO A 38 6.17 -3.96 9.64
N GLU A 39 6.35 -3.24 10.75
CA GLU A 39 5.26 -2.60 11.49
C GLU A 39 4.49 -1.57 10.66
N ASN A 40 5.15 -0.93 9.69
CA ASN A 40 4.57 0.08 8.79
C ASN A 40 4.02 -0.49 7.48
N LEU A 41 4.13 -1.80 7.27
CA LEU A 41 3.56 -2.44 6.09
C LEU A 41 2.02 -2.37 6.10
N HIS A 42 1.45 -1.83 5.05
CA HIS A 42 0.01 -1.71 4.86
C HIS A 42 -0.33 -1.63 3.37
N LEU A 43 -1.55 -2.01 3.01
CA LEU A 43 -2.07 -1.80 1.67
C LEU A 43 -2.86 -0.48 1.66
N THR A 44 -2.36 0.52 0.94
CA THR A 44 -3.06 1.81 0.81
C THR A 44 -4.15 1.71 -0.24
N LEU A 45 -5.36 2.15 0.10
CA LEU A 45 -6.49 2.23 -0.82
C LEU A 45 -6.63 3.63 -1.41
N LYS A 46 -6.50 4.67 -0.57
CA LYS A 46 -6.59 6.06 -1.02
C LYS A 46 -5.84 7.02 -0.11
N PHE A 47 -5.05 7.91 -0.72
CA PHE A 47 -4.49 9.06 -0.03
C PHE A 47 -5.47 10.24 -0.09
N LEU A 48 -5.79 10.82 1.08
CA LEU A 48 -6.61 12.02 1.18
C LEU A 48 -5.76 13.29 1.34
N GLY A 49 -4.50 13.12 1.76
CA GLY A 49 -3.58 14.24 1.98
C GLY A 49 -3.87 15.00 3.27
N ASP A 50 -3.57 16.29 3.26
CA ASP A 50 -3.75 17.15 4.44
C ASP A 50 -5.20 17.66 4.47
N VAL A 51 -5.96 17.25 5.49
CA VAL A 51 -7.38 17.60 5.68
C VAL A 51 -7.59 18.33 6.97
N GLU A 52 -8.62 19.19 7.04
CA GLU A 52 -9.05 19.78 8.30
C GLU A 52 -9.66 18.70 9.21
N GLU A 53 -9.34 18.72 10.50
CA GLU A 53 -9.88 17.74 11.45
C GLU A 53 -11.41 17.71 11.51
N THR A 54 -12.04 18.83 11.22
CA THR A 54 -13.50 18.97 11.17
C THR A 54 -14.19 18.11 10.11
N ILE A 55 -13.45 17.65 9.07
CA ILE A 55 -14.00 16.80 8.00
C ILE A 55 -13.87 15.30 8.32
N ILE A 56 -13.16 14.92 9.38
CA ILE A 56 -12.95 13.52 9.76
C ILE A 56 -14.26 12.75 9.94
N PRO A 57 -15.31 13.28 10.61
CA PRO A 57 -16.59 12.60 10.71
C PRO A 57 -17.19 12.26 9.35
N ASN A 58 -17.14 13.17 8.38
CA ASN A 58 -17.67 12.92 7.02
C ASN A 58 -16.90 11.81 6.31
N ILE A 59 -15.57 11.73 6.52
CA ILE A 59 -14.73 10.64 6.00
C ILE A 59 -15.15 9.31 6.62
N GLN A 60 -15.36 9.27 7.93
CA GLN A 60 -15.80 8.09 8.66
C GLN A 60 -17.19 7.60 8.20
N ASP A 61 -18.12 8.52 7.94
CA ASP A 61 -19.45 8.20 7.43
C ASP A 61 -19.39 7.55 6.04
N ILE A 62 -18.52 8.03 5.16
CA ILE A 62 -18.27 7.42 3.86
C ILE A 62 -17.75 5.99 4.05
N LEU A 63 -16.75 5.80 4.91
CA LEU A 63 -16.16 4.49 5.17
C LEU A 63 -17.19 3.52 5.74
N ASN A 64 -18.03 3.95 6.69
CA ASN A 64 -19.10 3.14 7.27
C ASN A 64 -20.13 2.66 6.24
N ARG A 65 -20.39 3.47 5.18
CA ARG A 65 -21.33 3.13 4.12
C ARG A 65 -20.73 2.22 3.06
N ILE A 66 -19.43 2.39 2.74
CA ILE A 66 -18.76 1.66 1.67
C ILE A 66 -18.29 0.30 2.14
N THR A 67 -17.68 0.22 3.32
CA THR A 67 -17.03 -0.99 3.82
C THR A 67 -17.93 -2.24 3.77
N PRO A 68 -19.19 -2.23 4.26
CA PRO A 68 -20.03 -3.41 4.25
C PRO A 68 -20.42 -3.91 2.85
N ARG A 69 -20.27 -3.09 1.81
CA ARG A 69 -20.62 -3.45 0.42
C ARG A 69 -19.52 -4.23 -0.28
N HIS A 70 -18.29 -4.13 0.23
CA HIS A 70 -17.10 -4.68 -0.41
C HIS A 70 -16.42 -5.78 0.40
N LEU A 71 -16.53 -5.75 1.72
CA LEU A 71 -15.83 -6.70 2.57
C LEU A 71 -16.70 -7.93 2.92
N PRO A 72 -16.14 -9.11 3.09
CA PRO A 72 -14.68 -9.38 3.11
C PRO A 72 -14.07 -9.58 1.72
N ILE A 73 -12.78 -9.25 1.57
CA ILE A 73 -11.98 -9.54 0.37
C ILE A 73 -10.85 -10.50 0.75
N ILE A 74 -10.61 -11.52 -0.07
CA ILE A 74 -9.46 -12.42 0.08
C ILE A 74 -8.38 -11.97 -0.91
N CYS A 75 -7.17 -11.75 -0.41
CA CYS A 75 -6.05 -11.28 -1.21
C CYS A 75 -4.86 -12.23 -1.10
N LYS A 76 -4.12 -12.36 -2.21
CA LYS A 76 -2.81 -12.99 -2.25
C LYS A 76 -1.80 -12.03 -2.84
N PHE A 77 -0.61 -11.97 -2.23
CA PHE A 77 0.46 -11.13 -2.71
C PHE A 77 1.42 -11.93 -3.56
N SER A 78 1.79 -11.38 -4.72
CA SER A 78 2.78 -11.98 -5.62
C SER A 78 3.31 -10.97 -6.63
N GLY A 79 4.55 -11.19 -7.05
CA GLY A 79 5.20 -10.40 -8.07
C GLY A 79 5.70 -9.06 -7.56
N LEU A 80 6.90 -8.69 -8.00
CA LEU A 80 7.50 -7.40 -7.70
C LEU A 80 7.23 -6.40 -8.82
N GLY A 81 7.05 -5.14 -8.44
CA GLY A 81 6.90 -4.07 -9.39
C GLY A 81 7.61 -2.79 -8.95
N ILE A 82 7.68 -1.84 -9.87
CA ILE A 82 8.35 -0.56 -9.68
C ILE A 82 7.46 0.58 -10.17
N PHE A 83 7.30 1.61 -9.34
CA PHE A 83 6.67 2.86 -9.74
C PHE A 83 7.67 4.00 -9.89
N PRO A 84 7.41 4.97 -10.79
CA PRO A 84 6.39 4.95 -11.84
C PRO A 84 6.77 4.03 -13.01
N SER A 85 8.04 3.68 -13.16
CA SER A 85 8.54 2.74 -14.18
C SER A 85 9.98 2.32 -13.86
N PRO A 86 10.47 1.20 -14.45
CA PRO A 86 11.88 0.79 -14.31
C PRO A 86 12.91 1.79 -14.86
N ARG A 87 12.51 2.74 -15.70
CA ARG A 87 13.39 3.81 -16.22
C ARG A 87 13.57 4.96 -15.23
N ARG A 88 12.58 5.19 -14.37
CA ARG A 88 12.60 6.23 -13.31
C ARG A 88 12.09 5.64 -11.99
N PRO A 89 12.81 4.70 -11.42
CA PRO A 89 12.35 3.94 -10.27
C PRO A 89 12.31 4.83 -9.02
N LYS A 90 11.20 4.79 -8.29
CA LYS A 90 11.02 5.51 -7.01
C LYS A 90 10.51 4.60 -5.90
N VAL A 91 9.74 3.58 -6.24
CA VAL A 91 9.10 2.68 -5.26
C VAL A 91 9.20 1.25 -5.75
N ILE A 92 9.62 0.34 -4.87
CA ILE A 92 9.52 -1.11 -5.05
C ILE A 92 8.28 -1.57 -4.29
N TRP A 93 7.48 -2.41 -4.92
CA TRP A 93 6.24 -2.89 -4.34
C TRP A 93 5.99 -4.36 -4.66
N LEU A 94 5.21 -5.01 -3.80
CA LEU A 94 4.67 -6.36 -3.97
C LEU A 94 3.24 -6.26 -4.48
N GLY A 95 2.92 -6.99 -5.55
CA GLY A 95 1.61 -6.96 -6.19
C GLY A 95 0.56 -7.77 -5.44
N VAL A 96 -0.70 -7.55 -5.80
CA VAL A 96 -1.83 -8.37 -5.39
C VAL A 96 -2.34 -9.12 -6.62
N THR A 97 -2.39 -10.44 -6.55
CA THR A 97 -2.90 -11.32 -7.63
C THR A 97 -4.34 -11.73 -7.39
N GLU A 98 -4.65 -12.40 -6.30
CA GLU A 98 -6.04 -12.67 -5.91
C GLU A 98 -6.63 -11.46 -5.20
N GLY A 99 -7.90 -11.15 -5.44
CA GLY A 99 -8.59 -10.01 -4.84
C GLY A 99 -8.28 -8.66 -5.47
N SER A 100 -7.45 -8.61 -6.52
CA SER A 100 -7.05 -7.37 -7.19
C SER A 100 -8.23 -6.58 -7.74
N ASP A 101 -9.19 -7.26 -8.39
CA ASP A 101 -10.37 -6.63 -8.98
C ASP A 101 -11.32 -6.08 -7.91
N GLN A 102 -11.54 -6.84 -6.83
CA GLN A 102 -12.36 -6.40 -5.70
C GLN A 102 -11.74 -5.18 -4.99
N LEU A 103 -10.41 -5.18 -4.79
CA LEU A 103 -9.71 -4.01 -4.25
C LEU A 103 -9.77 -2.80 -5.18
N SER A 104 -9.69 -3.03 -6.48
CA SER A 104 -9.83 -1.95 -7.47
C SER A 104 -11.24 -1.38 -7.49
N GLY A 105 -12.28 -2.22 -7.40
CA GLY A 105 -13.67 -1.80 -7.24
C GLY A 105 -13.86 -0.96 -5.98
N LEU A 106 -13.37 -1.44 -4.84
CA LEU A 106 -13.42 -0.70 -3.57
C LEU A 106 -12.70 0.66 -3.66
N ALA A 107 -11.50 0.70 -4.23
CA ALA A 107 -10.74 1.94 -4.37
C ALA A 107 -11.44 2.94 -5.31
N ASN A 108 -12.09 2.46 -6.38
CA ASN A 108 -12.86 3.29 -7.29
C ASN A 108 -14.10 3.89 -6.61
N ASP A 109 -14.85 3.09 -5.83
CA ASP A 109 -16.02 3.57 -5.10
C ASP A 109 -15.61 4.60 -4.03
N LEU A 110 -14.54 4.32 -3.27
CA LEU A 110 -13.94 5.30 -2.36
C LEU A 110 -13.56 6.59 -3.09
N SER A 111 -12.91 6.47 -4.26
CA SER A 111 -12.51 7.64 -5.05
C SER A 111 -13.71 8.47 -5.51
N GLY A 112 -14.79 7.82 -5.95
CA GLY A 112 -16.04 8.48 -6.34
C GLY A 112 -16.68 9.26 -5.20
N GLU A 113 -16.84 8.64 -4.03
CA GLU A 113 -17.43 9.30 -2.85
C GLU A 113 -16.55 10.46 -2.34
N PHE A 114 -15.24 10.27 -2.29
CA PHE A 114 -14.33 11.35 -1.87
C PHE A 114 -14.27 12.49 -2.89
N THR A 115 -14.44 12.21 -4.17
CA THR A 115 -14.54 13.27 -5.19
C THR A 115 -15.79 14.11 -4.97
N ARG A 116 -16.93 13.51 -4.59
CA ARG A 116 -18.16 14.25 -4.21
C ARG A 116 -17.97 15.10 -2.95
N LEU A 117 -17.10 14.68 -2.05
CA LEU A 117 -16.72 15.44 -0.84
C LEU A 117 -15.68 16.55 -1.14
N GLY A 118 -15.27 16.72 -2.41
CA GLY A 118 -14.34 17.75 -2.85
C GLY A 118 -12.86 17.34 -2.89
N PHE A 119 -12.55 16.07 -2.68
CA PHE A 119 -11.18 15.58 -2.87
C PHE A 119 -10.85 15.42 -4.36
N LYS A 120 -9.57 15.62 -4.70
CA LYS A 120 -9.11 15.42 -6.08
C LYS A 120 -9.28 13.98 -6.51
N SER A 121 -9.83 13.79 -7.71
CA SER A 121 -9.82 12.47 -8.36
C SER A 121 -8.39 12.08 -8.75
N GLU A 122 -8.09 10.78 -8.70
CA GLU A 122 -6.84 10.26 -9.21
C GLU A 122 -7.00 9.95 -10.70
N ASN A 123 -6.13 10.56 -11.53
CA ASN A 123 -6.17 10.37 -12.99
C ASN A 123 -5.59 9.02 -13.43
N ARG A 124 -5.01 8.26 -12.52
CA ARG A 124 -4.43 6.93 -12.80
C ARG A 124 -5.28 5.87 -12.14
N GLY A 125 -5.51 4.78 -12.85
CA GLY A 125 -6.17 3.61 -12.28
C GLY A 125 -5.45 3.11 -11.04
N TYR A 126 -6.21 2.64 -10.08
CA TYR A 126 -5.68 2.05 -8.86
C TYR A 126 -5.00 0.71 -9.19
N THR A 127 -3.77 0.54 -8.75
CA THR A 127 -3.04 -0.73 -8.82
C THR A 127 -2.84 -1.23 -7.39
N PRO A 128 -3.52 -2.31 -6.98
CA PRO A 128 -3.36 -2.88 -5.64
C PRO A 128 -1.92 -3.32 -5.41
N HIS A 129 -1.25 -2.74 -4.41
CA HIS A 129 0.14 -3.02 -4.12
C HIS A 129 0.51 -2.75 -2.67
N LEU A 130 1.52 -3.45 -2.21
CA LEU A 130 2.17 -3.21 -0.92
C LEU A 130 3.53 -2.57 -1.15
N THR A 131 3.75 -1.37 -0.68
CA THR A 131 5.06 -0.71 -0.78
C THR A 131 6.08 -1.42 0.11
N LEU A 132 7.14 -1.95 -0.50
CA LEU A 132 8.27 -2.58 0.20
C LEU A 132 9.39 -1.59 0.50
N GLY A 133 9.64 -0.64 -0.41
CA GLY A 133 10.73 0.29 -0.24
C GLY A 133 10.68 1.50 -1.17
N ARG A 134 11.40 2.54 -0.78
CA ARG A 134 11.57 3.77 -1.57
C ARG A 134 13.01 3.91 -2.01
N ILE A 135 13.21 4.04 -3.31
CA ILE A 135 14.52 4.08 -3.95
C ILE A 135 15.09 5.48 -3.78
N LYS A 136 16.32 5.56 -3.25
CA LYS A 136 17.09 6.80 -3.19
C LYS A 136 17.68 7.12 -4.57
N ALA A 137 18.06 8.37 -4.78
CA ALA A 137 18.78 8.76 -6.00
C ALA A 137 20.09 7.96 -6.12
N GLY A 138 20.45 7.55 -7.34
CA GLY A 138 21.71 6.86 -7.62
C GLY A 138 21.67 5.33 -7.59
N VAL A 139 20.54 4.71 -7.31
CA VAL A 139 20.41 3.24 -7.46
C VAL A 139 20.40 2.87 -8.93
N GLY A 140 21.26 1.93 -9.33
CA GLY A 140 21.38 1.46 -10.71
C GLY A 140 20.08 0.82 -11.21
N THR A 141 19.70 1.17 -12.44
CA THR A 141 18.49 0.58 -13.06
C THR A 141 18.72 -0.85 -13.54
N ALA A 142 19.98 -1.27 -13.69
CA ALA A 142 20.33 -2.61 -14.13
C ALA A 142 20.02 -3.67 -13.07
N GLU A 143 20.37 -3.42 -11.81
CA GLU A 143 20.10 -4.28 -10.67
C GLU A 143 18.59 -4.44 -10.45
N LEU A 144 17.86 -3.33 -10.57
CA LEU A 144 16.40 -3.35 -10.45
C LEU A 144 15.73 -4.16 -11.56
N ARG A 145 16.23 -4.05 -12.81
CA ARG A 145 15.73 -4.86 -13.93
C ARG A 145 16.03 -6.35 -13.75
N LYS A 146 17.24 -6.66 -13.26
CA LYS A 146 17.63 -8.04 -12.96
C LYS A 146 16.70 -8.64 -11.91
N LEU A 147 16.40 -7.87 -10.86
CA LEU A 147 15.47 -8.28 -9.81
C LEU A 147 14.06 -8.56 -10.35
N LEU A 148 13.51 -7.67 -11.19
CA LEU A 148 12.18 -7.86 -11.78
C LEU A 148 12.13 -9.15 -12.62
N ARG A 149 13.15 -9.40 -13.46
CA ARG A 149 13.26 -10.62 -14.26
C ARG A 149 13.37 -11.87 -13.38
N ALA A 150 14.23 -11.84 -12.36
CA ALA A 150 14.35 -12.94 -11.41
C ALA A 150 13.02 -13.22 -10.68
N GLY A 151 12.23 -12.19 -10.42
CA GLY A 151 10.89 -12.29 -9.85
C GLY A 151 9.88 -12.95 -10.79
N GLU A 152 10.01 -12.75 -12.11
CA GLU A 152 9.21 -13.42 -13.13
C GLU A 152 9.60 -14.90 -13.25
N GLU A 153 10.92 -15.22 -13.20
CA GLU A 153 11.46 -16.58 -13.34
C GLU A 153 11.29 -17.40 -12.04
N ASN A 154 11.38 -16.78 -10.88
CA ASN A 154 11.27 -17.45 -9.59
C ASN A 154 10.48 -16.59 -8.56
N PRO A 155 9.15 -16.60 -8.64
CA PRO A 155 8.29 -15.79 -7.77
C PRO A 155 8.53 -16.02 -6.27
N VAL A 156 8.85 -17.24 -5.86
CA VAL A 156 9.06 -17.63 -4.45
C VAL A 156 10.26 -16.90 -3.84
N GLN A 157 11.32 -16.67 -4.61
CA GLN A 157 12.51 -15.96 -4.13
C GLN A 157 12.38 -14.43 -4.15
N CYS A 158 11.43 -13.92 -4.93
CA CYS A 158 11.32 -12.50 -5.23
C CYS A 158 9.96 -11.90 -4.83
N GLY A 159 9.38 -12.33 -3.75
CA GLY A 159 8.16 -11.71 -3.23
C GLY A 159 6.88 -12.43 -3.66
N ASN A 160 6.80 -13.70 -3.36
CA ASN A 160 5.56 -14.46 -3.42
C ASN A 160 5.16 -14.84 -1.99
N SER A 161 4.22 -14.11 -1.41
CA SER A 161 3.64 -14.53 -0.14
C SER A 161 2.71 -15.71 -0.36
N THR A 162 2.91 -16.76 0.43
CA THR A 162 2.03 -17.94 0.43
C THR A 162 0.78 -17.75 1.26
N ARG A 163 0.74 -16.70 2.09
CA ARG A 163 -0.38 -16.43 2.98
C ARG A 163 -1.48 -15.65 2.30
N LEU A 164 -2.71 -16.04 2.59
CA LEU A 164 -3.90 -15.29 2.20
C LEU A 164 -4.19 -14.21 3.25
N LEU A 165 -4.46 -13.00 2.79
CA LEU A 165 -4.99 -11.92 3.62
C LEU A 165 -6.50 -11.87 3.46
N LYS A 166 -7.24 -12.10 4.55
CA LYS A 166 -8.66 -11.78 4.61
C LYS A 166 -8.83 -10.36 5.11
N ILE A 167 -9.24 -9.47 4.22
CA ILE A 167 -9.58 -8.09 4.54
C ILE A 167 -11.02 -8.06 5.03
N ASN A 168 -11.22 -7.69 6.27
CA ASN A 168 -12.54 -7.54 6.91
C ASN A 168 -12.73 -6.17 7.56
N MET A 169 -11.78 -5.27 7.36
CA MET A 169 -11.76 -3.98 8.00
C MET A 169 -10.94 -2.97 7.21
N LEU A 170 -11.41 -1.74 7.12
CA LEU A 170 -10.68 -0.58 6.63
C LEU A 170 -10.23 0.30 7.79
N LEU A 171 -9.09 0.93 7.63
CA LEU A 171 -8.51 1.86 8.60
C LEU A 171 -8.44 3.26 8.02
N LEU A 172 -8.91 4.25 8.78
CA LEU A 172 -8.53 5.64 8.57
C LEU A 172 -7.26 5.91 9.36
N GLN A 173 -6.17 6.23 8.66
CA GLN A 173 -4.85 6.41 9.24
C GLN A 173 -4.40 7.87 9.17
N LYS A 174 -3.83 8.37 10.26
CA LYS A 174 -3.06 9.63 10.30
C LYS A 174 -1.58 9.32 10.06
N SER A 175 -0.95 10.09 9.18
CA SER A 175 0.49 10.01 8.90
C SER A 175 1.22 11.18 9.55
N ILE A 176 2.15 10.88 10.45
CA ILE A 176 3.03 11.86 11.09
C ILE A 176 4.41 11.67 10.49
N LEU A 177 4.89 12.68 9.75
CA LEU A 177 6.21 12.64 9.14
C LEU A 177 7.28 13.04 10.15
N THR A 178 8.29 12.19 10.32
CA THR A 178 9.45 12.45 11.17
C THR A 178 10.75 12.33 10.37
N SER A 179 11.86 12.81 10.95
CA SER A 179 13.19 12.64 10.34
C SER A 179 13.60 11.16 10.18
N LYS A 180 13.07 10.28 11.03
CA LYS A 180 13.31 8.83 10.98
C LYS A 180 12.36 8.08 10.05
N GLY A 181 11.25 8.68 9.63
CA GLY A 181 10.24 8.07 8.79
C GLY A 181 8.83 8.49 9.15
N ALA A 182 7.84 7.87 8.51
CA ALA A 182 6.44 8.09 8.85
C ALA A 182 6.03 7.22 10.04
N ILE A 183 5.28 7.81 10.96
CA ILE A 183 4.57 7.12 12.04
C ILE A 183 3.09 7.16 11.67
N TYR A 184 2.42 6.03 11.80
CA TYR A 184 0.98 5.92 11.50
C TYR A 184 0.19 5.72 12.78
N GLN A 185 -0.92 6.46 12.87
CA GLN A 185 -1.87 6.38 13.98
C GLN A 185 -3.26 6.09 13.43
N THR A 186 -3.91 5.03 13.90
CA THR A 186 -5.28 4.71 13.54
C THR A 186 -6.23 5.72 14.19
N LEU A 187 -7.02 6.40 13.35
CA LEU A 187 -8.08 7.30 13.80
C LEU A 187 -9.41 6.56 13.98
N SER A 188 -9.71 5.61 13.08
CA SER A 188 -10.92 4.77 13.18
C SER A 188 -10.78 3.49 12.37
N GLU A 189 -11.62 2.50 12.73
CA GLU A 189 -11.75 1.21 12.09
C GLU A 189 -13.18 1.05 11.57
N HIS A 190 -13.34 0.46 10.38
CA HIS A 190 -14.62 0.29 9.69
C HIS A 190 -14.76 -1.14 9.17
N ARG A 191 -15.87 -1.80 9.55
CA ARG A 191 -16.17 -3.20 9.23
C ARG A 191 -17.43 -3.35 8.40
#